data_45451d08afd4139528543f165ca74bf6
#
_entry.id   45451d08afd4139528543f165ca74bf6
#
_cell.length_a   1.000
_cell.length_b   1.000
_cell.length_c   1.000
_cell.angle_alpha   90.00
_cell.angle_beta   90.00
_cell.angle_gamma   90.00
#
_symmetry.space_group_name_H-M   'P 1'
#
loop_
_entity.id
_entity.type
_entity.pdbx_description
1 polymer ?
#
loop_
_entity_poly.entity_id
_entity_poly.type
_entity_poly.pdbx_seq_one_letter_code
_entity_poly.pdbx_strand_id
1 'polypeptide(L)'
;MGLFILIAGLVVFLGAHSFVSARQARAAAMARLGKMYWLAFAAASIAGLVLIVWGFAVYRRTGWIDVWTPPAFLRHITIGLMWFSTILVLAAYLPGHIKAWAKHPMLAGVKIWAFAHLLSNGDLGSILLFGSFLAWAVYARIAVKHREAADEIARIHDAEFGWTNDIVALVVGTFIYLALGYVFHPVVVGVPVFVR
;
A
#
# COMPACT_ATOMS: atom_id res chain seq x y z
N MET A 1 -2.13 24.11 5.98
CA MET A 1 -2.26 23.94 4.51
C MET A 1 -1.87 22.51 4.07
N GLY A 2 -0.72 21.98 4.49
CA GLY A 2 -0.27 20.64 4.09
C GLY A 2 -1.27 19.50 4.35
N LEU A 3 -1.94 19.49 5.51
CA LEU A 3 -2.97 18.49 5.82
C LEU A 3 -4.14 18.50 4.83
N PHE A 4 -4.61 19.65 4.40
CA PHE A 4 -5.70 19.74 3.42
C PHE A 4 -5.29 19.17 2.06
N ILE A 5 -4.06 19.44 1.62
CA ILE A 5 -3.52 18.89 0.36
C ILE A 5 -3.37 17.37 0.50
N LEU A 6 -2.86 16.88 1.63
CA LEU A 6 -2.74 15.45 1.92
C LEU A 6 -4.10 14.76 1.89
N ILE A 7 -5.09 15.32 2.58
CA ILE A 7 -6.46 14.76 2.61
C ILE A 7 -7.07 14.74 1.21
N ALA A 8 -6.94 15.83 0.45
CA ALA A 8 -7.42 15.87 -0.94
C ALA A 8 -6.76 14.77 -1.79
N GLY A 9 -5.44 14.60 -1.66
CA GLY A 9 -4.70 13.52 -2.34
C GLY A 9 -5.20 12.13 -1.94
N LEU A 10 -5.41 11.89 -0.65
CA LEU A 10 -5.95 10.62 -0.14
C LEU A 10 -7.35 10.34 -0.70
N VAL A 11 -8.23 11.34 -0.71
CA VAL A 11 -9.59 11.21 -1.26
C VAL A 11 -9.55 10.86 -2.75
N VAL A 12 -8.73 11.55 -3.54
CA VAL A 12 -8.60 11.28 -4.97
C VAL A 12 -8.00 9.90 -5.22
N PHE A 13 -6.89 9.57 -4.56
CA PHE A 13 -6.20 8.30 -4.77
C PHE A 13 -7.03 7.11 -4.30
N LEU A 14 -7.44 7.11 -3.04
CA LEU A 14 -8.19 5.99 -2.45
C LEU A 14 -9.62 5.93 -2.99
N GLY A 15 -10.21 7.06 -3.38
CA GLY A 15 -11.49 7.11 -4.06
C GLY A 15 -11.44 6.41 -5.41
N ALA A 16 -10.45 6.71 -6.25
CA ALA A 16 -10.23 6.02 -7.52
C ALA A 16 -10.03 4.51 -7.32
N HIS A 17 -9.23 4.12 -6.33
CA HIS A 17 -8.97 2.71 -6.02
C HIS A 17 -10.19 1.99 -5.41
N SER A 18 -11.01 2.70 -4.62
CA SER A 18 -12.28 2.16 -4.10
C SER A 18 -13.32 1.98 -5.18
N PHE A 19 -13.34 2.86 -6.19
CA PHE A 19 -14.26 2.76 -7.34
C PHE A 19 -14.08 1.43 -8.09
N VAL A 20 -12.85 0.87 -8.12
CA VAL A 20 -12.59 -0.46 -8.70
C VAL A 20 -13.43 -1.56 -8.03
N SER A 21 -13.82 -1.39 -6.78
CA SER A 21 -14.66 -2.34 -6.04
C SER A 21 -16.15 -2.22 -6.38
N ALA A 22 -16.60 -1.11 -6.94
CA ALA A 22 -17.98 -0.86 -7.37
C ALA A 22 -18.23 -1.44 -8.76
N ARG A 23 -18.44 -2.76 -8.84
CA ARG A 23 -18.49 -3.53 -10.12
C ARG A 23 -19.41 -2.94 -11.18
N GLN A 24 -20.68 -2.65 -10.83
CA GLN A 24 -21.66 -2.14 -11.78
C GLN A 24 -21.27 -0.76 -12.29
N ALA A 25 -20.90 0.16 -11.40
CA ALA A 25 -20.46 1.50 -11.76
C ALA A 25 -19.20 1.47 -12.64
N ARG A 26 -18.22 0.61 -12.27
CA ARG A 26 -17.00 0.39 -13.05
C ARG A 26 -17.32 -0.17 -14.44
N ALA A 27 -18.16 -1.19 -14.55
CA ALA A 27 -18.55 -1.78 -15.83
C ALA A 27 -19.25 -0.76 -16.72
N ALA A 28 -20.18 0.03 -16.17
CA ALA A 28 -20.85 1.12 -16.89
C ALA A 28 -19.85 2.21 -17.34
N ALA A 29 -18.90 2.58 -16.49
CA ALA A 29 -17.86 3.54 -16.86
C ALA A 29 -16.95 2.99 -17.98
N MET A 30 -16.55 1.74 -17.91
CA MET A 30 -15.73 1.09 -18.94
C MET A 30 -16.49 0.97 -20.27
N ALA A 31 -17.79 0.64 -20.24
CA ALA A 31 -18.62 0.58 -21.43
C ALA A 31 -18.79 1.96 -22.11
N ARG A 32 -18.87 3.04 -21.32
CA ARG A 32 -19.03 4.41 -21.83
C ARG A 32 -17.72 5.04 -22.31
N LEU A 33 -16.63 4.83 -21.59
CA LEU A 33 -15.36 5.52 -21.81
C LEU A 33 -14.35 4.69 -22.61
N GLY A 34 -14.54 3.38 -22.71
CA GLY A 34 -13.58 2.50 -23.39
C GLY A 34 -12.17 2.66 -22.85
N LYS A 35 -11.19 2.91 -23.76
CA LYS A 35 -9.77 3.10 -23.38
C LYS A 35 -9.54 4.34 -22.50
N MET A 36 -10.40 5.36 -22.61
CA MET A 36 -10.30 6.58 -21.80
C MET A 36 -10.52 6.33 -20.31
N TYR A 37 -11.23 5.25 -19.94
CA TYR A 37 -11.36 4.83 -18.53
C TYR A 37 -10.01 4.61 -17.87
N TRP A 38 -9.13 3.87 -18.53
CA TRP A 38 -7.79 3.56 -18.00
C TRP A 38 -6.91 4.80 -17.91
N LEU A 39 -7.02 5.71 -18.89
CA LEU A 39 -6.30 6.97 -18.84
C LEU A 39 -6.78 7.86 -17.70
N ALA A 40 -8.11 7.98 -17.51
CA ALA A 40 -8.70 8.72 -16.41
C ALA A 40 -8.32 8.13 -15.04
N PHE A 41 -8.35 6.80 -14.91
CA PHE A 41 -7.93 6.11 -13.69
C PHE A 41 -6.44 6.36 -13.38
N ALA A 42 -5.57 6.25 -14.38
CA ALA A 42 -4.15 6.51 -14.23
C ALA A 42 -3.88 7.98 -13.86
N ALA A 43 -4.54 8.92 -14.54
CA ALA A 43 -4.42 10.35 -14.25
C ALA A 43 -4.88 10.68 -12.82
N ALA A 44 -6.01 10.16 -12.38
CA ALA A 44 -6.50 10.34 -11.01
C ALA A 44 -5.55 9.73 -9.98
N SER A 45 -5.01 8.53 -10.26
CA SER A 45 -4.05 7.86 -9.37
C SER A 45 -2.75 8.65 -9.24
N ILE A 46 -2.19 9.14 -10.36
CA ILE A 46 -0.96 9.95 -10.36
C ILE A 46 -1.20 11.28 -9.65
N ALA A 47 -2.29 11.98 -9.99
CA ALA A 47 -2.64 13.25 -9.36
C ALA A 47 -2.82 13.10 -7.84
N GLY A 48 -3.56 12.06 -7.42
CA GLY A 48 -3.74 11.75 -6.01
C GLY A 48 -2.42 11.45 -5.30
N LEU A 49 -1.54 10.65 -5.91
CA LEU A 49 -0.21 10.34 -5.36
C LEU A 49 0.66 11.59 -5.23
N VAL A 50 0.70 12.45 -6.25
CA VAL A 50 1.44 13.72 -6.22
C VAL A 50 0.94 14.61 -5.08
N LEU A 51 -0.39 14.73 -4.92
CA LEU A 51 -0.99 15.51 -3.84
C LEU A 51 -0.66 14.91 -2.46
N ILE A 52 -0.64 13.58 -2.30
CA ILE A 52 -0.25 12.91 -1.07
C ILE A 52 1.20 13.27 -0.71
N VAL A 53 2.12 13.07 -1.65
CA VAL A 53 3.56 13.32 -1.43
C VAL A 53 3.81 14.79 -1.12
N TRP A 54 3.26 15.68 -1.92
CA TRP A 54 3.41 17.13 -1.73
C TRP A 54 2.76 17.61 -0.43
N GLY A 55 1.52 17.21 -0.18
CA GLY A 55 0.78 17.57 1.03
C GLY A 55 1.49 17.11 2.30
N PHE A 56 2.00 15.86 2.30
CA PHE A 56 2.77 15.33 3.42
C PHE A 56 4.11 16.07 3.62
N ALA A 57 4.82 16.40 2.52
CA ALA A 57 6.06 17.16 2.59
C ALA A 57 5.84 18.58 3.15
N VAL A 58 4.77 19.26 2.73
CA VAL A 58 4.38 20.58 3.27
C VAL A 58 3.98 20.46 4.74
N TYR A 59 3.17 19.45 5.08
CA TYR A 59 2.75 19.19 6.47
C TYR A 59 3.96 19.01 7.41
N ARG A 60 4.94 18.22 7.01
CA ARG A 60 6.15 17.99 7.81
C ARG A 60 6.97 19.23 8.07
N ARG A 61 6.93 20.22 7.16
CA ARG A 61 7.70 21.47 7.27
C ARG A 61 7.00 22.56 8.05
N THR A 62 5.67 22.63 7.96
CA THR A 62 4.92 23.82 8.38
C THR A 62 3.74 23.54 9.30
N GLY A 63 3.41 22.29 9.55
CA GLY A 63 2.17 21.97 10.24
C GLY A 63 2.22 20.69 11.08
N TRP A 64 3.38 20.31 11.58
CA TRP A 64 3.56 19.12 12.42
C TRP A 64 2.68 19.16 13.67
N ILE A 65 1.91 18.11 13.92
CA ILE A 65 1.03 17.96 15.08
C ILE A 65 1.29 16.59 15.69
N ASP A 66 1.87 16.56 16.88
CA ASP A 66 2.05 15.34 17.65
C ASP A 66 0.72 14.91 18.28
N VAL A 67 0.39 13.63 18.13
CA VAL A 67 -0.80 12.99 18.73
C VAL A 67 -0.39 12.03 19.86
N TRP A 68 0.67 11.23 19.61
CA TRP A 68 1.25 10.34 20.61
C TRP A 68 2.72 10.09 20.29
N THR A 69 3.48 9.65 21.30
CA THR A 69 4.90 9.35 21.14
C THR A 69 5.11 7.85 21.13
N PRO A 70 5.48 7.25 19.98
CA PRO A 70 5.75 5.83 19.89
C PRO A 70 6.95 5.42 20.78
N PRO A 71 6.82 4.37 21.62
CA PRO A 71 7.96 3.78 22.31
C PRO A 71 9.06 3.33 21.35
N ALA A 72 10.32 3.57 21.69
CA ALA A 72 11.47 3.33 20.81
C ALA A 72 11.56 1.87 20.28
N PHE A 73 11.14 0.88 21.06
CA PHE A 73 11.17 -0.52 20.65
C PHE A 73 10.24 -0.83 19.47
N LEU A 74 9.15 -0.07 19.28
CA LEU A 74 8.22 -0.25 18.16
C LEU A 74 8.89 -0.04 16.81
N ARG A 75 9.97 0.76 16.76
CA ARG A 75 10.78 0.93 15.54
C ARG A 75 11.37 -0.41 15.07
N HIS A 76 11.84 -1.25 15.97
CA HIS A 76 12.39 -2.57 15.59
C HIS A 76 11.30 -3.50 15.04
N ILE A 77 10.10 -3.45 15.62
CA ILE A 77 8.95 -4.20 15.10
C ILE A 77 8.58 -3.69 13.70
N THR A 78 8.53 -2.38 13.50
CA THR A 78 8.26 -1.76 12.19
C THR A 78 9.27 -2.21 11.14
N ILE A 79 10.56 -2.17 11.46
CA ILE A 79 11.65 -2.61 10.56
C ILE A 79 11.43 -4.07 10.14
N GLY A 80 11.12 -4.96 11.08
CA GLY A 80 10.85 -6.38 10.78
C GLY A 80 9.59 -6.56 9.93
N LEU A 81 8.49 -5.88 10.26
CA LEU A 81 7.24 -5.95 9.50
C LEU A 81 7.39 -5.45 8.07
N MET A 82 8.22 -4.43 7.84
CA MET A 82 8.47 -3.88 6.52
C MET A 82 9.15 -4.87 5.58
N TRP A 83 9.99 -5.76 6.09
CA TRP A 83 10.59 -6.84 5.30
C TRP A 83 9.51 -7.79 4.75
N PHE A 84 8.59 -8.24 5.60
CA PHE A 84 7.45 -9.06 5.15
C PHE A 84 6.55 -8.32 4.16
N SER A 85 6.31 -7.03 4.40
CA SER A 85 5.50 -6.21 3.52
C SER A 85 6.06 -6.15 2.10
N THR A 86 7.36 -5.88 1.94
CA THR A 86 8.00 -5.78 0.62
C THR A 86 7.98 -7.10 -0.14
N ILE A 87 8.23 -8.23 0.55
CA ILE A 87 8.14 -9.56 -0.06
C ILE A 87 6.72 -9.84 -0.55
N LEU A 88 5.69 -9.57 0.27
CA LEU A 88 4.29 -9.78 -0.11
C LEU A 88 3.86 -8.91 -1.29
N VAL A 89 4.29 -7.65 -1.34
CA VAL A 89 4.00 -6.75 -2.47
C VAL A 89 4.61 -7.32 -3.75
N LEU A 90 5.85 -7.80 -3.71
CA LEU A 90 6.49 -8.40 -4.88
C LEU A 90 5.85 -9.73 -5.28
N ALA A 91 5.53 -10.59 -4.30
CA ALA A 91 4.87 -11.87 -4.54
C ALA A 91 3.48 -11.73 -5.21
N ALA A 92 2.85 -10.54 -5.12
CA ALA A 92 1.61 -10.28 -5.84
C ALA A 92 1.73 -10.42 -7.36
N TYR A 93 2.91 -10.16 -7.90
CA TYR A 93 3.20 -10.22 -9.34
C TYR A 93 3.82 -11.55 -9.79
N LEU A 94 4.20 -12.41 -8.84
CA LEU A 94 4.88 -13.67 -9.11
C LEU A 94 3.96 -14.84 -8.72
N PRO A 95 3.59 -15.75 -9.65
CA PRO A 95 2.85 -16.95 -9.30
C PRO A 95 3.74 -17.91 -8.50
N GLY A 96 3.38 -18.17 -7.25
CA GLY A 96 4.16 -19.00 -6.33
C GLY A 96 3.37 -19.37 -5.07
N HIS A 97 3.99 -20.14 -4.16
CA HIS A 97 3.38 -20.59 -2.92
C HIS A 97 3.01 -19.43 -1.99
N ILE A 98 3.87 -18.38 -1.91
CA ILE A 98 3.59 -17.18 -1.11
C ILE A 98 2.29 -16.53 -1.59
N LYS A 99 2.11 -16.39 -2.92
CA LYS A 99 0.88 -15.82 -3.49
C LYS A 99 -0.33 -16.70 -3.23
N ALA A 100 -0.22 -18.01 -3.40
CA ALA A 100 -1.29 -18.95 -3.16
C ALA A 100 -1.72 -18.93 -1.68
N TRP A 101 -0.75 -18.97 -0.74
CA TRP A 101 -1.02 -18.92 0.69
C TRP A 101 -1.63 -17.59 1.14
N ALA A 102 -1.07 -16.46 0.70
CA ALA A 102 -1.58 -15.15 1.09
C ALA A 102 -2.88 -14.77 0.37
N LYS A 103 -3.27 -15.47 -0.71
CA LYS A 103 -4.41 -15.20 -1.60
C LYS A 103 -4.38 -13.81 -2.25
N HIS A 104 -4.19 -12.77 -1.45
CA HIS A 104 -4.11 -11.37 -1.86
C HIS A 104 -2.87 -10.70 -1.28
N PRO A 105 -1.66 -11.09 -1.70
CA PRO A 105 -0.43 -10.64 -1.10
C PRO A 105 -0.22 -9.12 -1.22
N MET A 106 -0.69 -8.47 -2.29
CA MET A 106 -0.67 -7.00 -2.40
C MET A 106 -1.42 -6.33 -1.25
N LEU A 107 -2.65 -6.74 -0.98
CA LEU A 107 -3.45 -6.16 0.10
C LEU A 107 -2.89 -6.51 1.48
N ALA A 108 -2.31 -7.70 1.63
CA ALA A 108 -1.63 -8.09 2.86
C ALA A 108 -0.39 -7.22 3.10
N GLY A 109 0.45 -7.02 2.07
CA GLY A 109 1.62 -6.15 2.12
C GLY A 109 1.26 -4.71 2.47
N VAL A 110 0.27 -4.12 1.79
CA VAL A 110 -0.20 -2.75 2.09
C VAL A 110 -0.72 -2.62 3.52
N LYS A 111 -1.46 -3.61 4.04
CA LYS A 111 -1.92 -3.59 5.45
C LYS A 111 -0.75 -3.62 6.43
N ILE A 112 0.23 -4.50 6.19
CA ILE A 112 1.43 -4.60 7.04
C ILE A 112 2.23 -3.31 6.95
N TRP A 113 2.44 -2.75 5.76
CA TRP A 113 3.12 -1.47 5.55
C TRP A 113 2.47 -0.34 6.33
N ALA A 114 1.16 -0.17 6.17
CA ALA A 114 0.44 0.91 6.83
C ALA A 114 0.42 0.74 8.36
N PHE A 115 0.16 -0.47 8.84
CA PHE A 115 0.19 -0.78 10.27
C PHE A 115 1.57 -0.56 10.89
N ALA A 116 2.63 -1.04 10.22
CA ALA A 116 4.00 -0.87 10.68
C ALA A 116 4.37 0.62 10.83
N HIS A 117 3.98 1.45 9.86
CA HIS A 117 4.23 2.89 9.96
C HIS A 117 3.41 3.56 11.07
N LEU A 118 2.19 3.13 11.34
CA LEU A 118 1.40 3.61 12.47
C LEU A 118 2.04 3.29 13.82
N LEU A 119 2.77 2.19 13.94
CA LEU A 119 3.51 1.85 15.16
C LEU A 119 4.68 2.80 15.43
N SER A 120 5.26 3.41 14.41
CA SER A 120 6.48 4.23 14.53
C SER A 120 6.26 5.72 14.31
N ASN A 121 5.06 6.14 13.91
CA ASN A 121 4.76 7.53 13.60
C ASN A 121 3.51 7.96 14.37
N GLY A 122 3.66 8.94 15.27
CA GLY A 122 2.61 9.40 16.17
C GLY A 122 2.05 10.77 15.82
N ASP A 123 2.41 11.34 14.68
CA ASP A 123 1.91 12.61 14.21
C ASP A 123 0.61 12.47 13.40
N LEU A 124 -0.19 13.52 13.39
CA LEU A 124 -1.51 13.53 12.75
C LEU A 124 -1.45 13.24 11.26
N GLY A 125 -0.47 13.77 10.53
CA GLY A 125 -0.33 13.55 9.08
C GLY A 125 -0.02 12.10 8.77
N SER A 126 0.88 11.47 9.52
CA SER A 126 1.19 10.05 9.41
C SER A 126 -0.01 9.18 9.78
N ILE A 127 -0.74 9.51 10.84
CA ILE A 127 -1.94 8.77 11.24
C ILE A 127 -3.00 8.84 10.14
N LEU A 128 -3.24 10.01 9.55
CA LEU A 128 -4.17 10.17 8.43
C LEU A 128 -3.70 9.39 7.20
N LEU A 129 -2.44 9.49 6.84
CA LEU A 129 -1.87 8.79 5.68
C LEU A 129 -1.99 7.27 5.83
N PHE A 130 -1.31 6.72 6.82
CA PHE A 130 -1.25 5.26 6.99
C PHE A 130 -2.56 4.67 7.47
N GLY A 131 -3.32 5.37 8.31
CA GLY A 131 -4.66 4.96 8.75
C GLY A 131 -5.64 4.86 7.59
N SER A 132 -5.63 5.82 6.65
CA SER A 132 -6.48 5.78 5.47
C SER A 132 -6.13 4.60 4.54
N PHE A 133 -4.84 4.34 4.31
CA PHE A 133 -4.41 3.18 3.51
C PHE A 133 -4.75 1.86 4.20
N LEU A 134 -4.59 1.77 5.52
CA LEU A 134 -4.97 0.57 6.27
C LEU A 134 -6.47 0.30 6.17
N ALA A 135 -7.29 1.32 6.41
CA ALA A 135 -8.75 1.22 6.30
C ALA A 135 -9.19 0.83 4.88
N TRP A 136 -8.58 1.47 3.86
CA TRP A 136 -8.83 1.11 2.47
C TRP A 136 -8.44 -0.34 2.15
N ALA A 137 -7.28 -0.81 2.59
CA ALA A 137 -6.82 -2.17 2.31
C ALA A 137 -7.69 -3.23 3.01
N VAL A 138 -8.24 -2.91 4.20
CA VAL A 138 -9.23 -3.75 4.87
C VAL A 138 -10.55 -3.76 4.08
N TYR A 139 -11.06 -2.60 3.69
CA TYR A 139 -12.26 -2.48 2.85
C TYR A 139 -12.10 -3.25 1.53
N ALA A 140 -10.99 -3.05 0.83
CA ALA A 140 -10.71 -3.74 -0.42
C ALA A 140 -10.66 -5.27 -0.23
N ARG A 141 -10.09 -5.76 0.88
CA ARG A 141 -10.07 -7.20 1.18
C ARG A 141 -11.47 -7.75 1.45
N ILE A 142 -12.30 -7.03 2.16
CA ILE A 142 -13.70 -7.42 2.39
C ILE A 142 -14.46 -7.47 1.05
N ALA A 143 -14.33 -6.43 0.23
CA ALA A 143 -14.97 -6.37 -1.09
C ALA A 143 -14.53 -7.52 -2.01
N VAL A 144 -13.26 -7.92 -1.93
CA VAL A 144 -12.75 -9.09 -2.67
C VAL A 144 -13.31 -10.37 -2.10
N LYS A 145 -13.32 -10.58 -0.77
CA LYS A 145 -13.85 -11.79 -0.14
C LYS A 145 -15.29 -12.08 -0.55
N HIS A 146 -16.15 -11.07 -0.62
CA HIS A 146 -17.52 -11.24 -1.13
C HIS A 146 -17.58 -11.62 -2.61
N ARG A 147 -16.55 -11.33 -3.39
CA ARG A 147 -16.43 -11.75 -4.78
C ARG A 147 -15.98 -13.20 -4.93
N GLU A 148 -15.09 -13.63 -4.04
CA GLU A 148 -14.50 -14.97 -4.03
C GLU A 148 -15.51 -16.06 -3.65
N ALA A 149 -16.52 -15.72 -2.87
CA ALA A 149 -17.62 -16.62 -2.55
C ALA A 149 -18.46 -17.01 -3.77
N ALA A 150 -18.21 -16.37 -4.91
CA ALA A 150 -19.00 -16.51 -6.14
C ALA A 150 -18.25 -17.03 -7.37
N ASP A 151 -17.20 -17.87 -7.30
CA ASP A 151 -16.68 -18.67 -8.45
C ASP A 151 -15.21 -18.62 -8.89
N GLU A 152 -14.32 -17.77 -8.35
CA GLU A 152 -13.05 -17.56 -9.07
C GLU A 152 -11.76 -18.09 -8.41
N ILE A 153 -11.83 -18.58 -7.18
CA ILE A 153 -10.62 -18.97 -6.40
C ILE A 153 -10.23 -20.43 -6.50
N ALA A 154 -11.13 -21.29 -6.90
CA ALA A 154 -10.83 -22.71 -7.07
C ALA A 154 -9.62 -22.97 -8.01
N ARG A 155 -9.39 -22.09 -8.98
CA ARG A 155 -8.36 -22.28 -10.03
C ARG A 155 -6.92 -21.97 -9.58
N ILE A 156 -6.71 -21.20 -8.52
CA ILE A 156 -5.35 -20.83 -8.08
C ILE A 156 -4.77 -21.88 -7.12
N HIS A 157 -5.62 -22.65 -6.45
CA HIS A 157 -5.17 -23.66 -5.48
C HIS A 157 -4.65 -24.95 -6.14
N ASP A 158 -5.05 -25.23 -7.39
CA ASP A 158 -4.68 -26.44 -8.11
C ASP A 158 -3.45 -26.29 -9.00
N ALA A 159 -2.82 -25.11 -9.02
CA ALA A 159 -1.61 -24.89 -9.81
C ALA A 159 -0.39 -25.40 -9.04
N GLU A 160 0.33 -26.34 -9.63
CA GLU A 160 1.66 -26.74 -9.15
C GLU A 160 2.65 -25.59 -9.37
N PHE A 161 3.09 -24.95 -8.28
CA PHE A 161 4.08 -23.88 -8.31
C PHE A 161 5.46 -24.44 -7.97
N GLY A 162 6.45 -24.10 -8.80
CA GLY A 162 7.84 -24.28 -8.42
C GLY A 162 8.28 -23.22 -7.41
N TRP A 163 9.28 -23.53 -6.58
CA TRP A 163 9.84 -22.63 -5.58
C TRP A 163 10.58 -21.41 -6.15
N THR A 164 10.88 -21.40 -7.44
CA THR A 164 11.68 -20.34 -8.10
C THR A 164 11.09 -18.95 -7.88
N ASN A 165 9.78 -18.78 -8.06
CA ASN A 165 9.13 -17.48 -7.89
C ASN A 165 9.10 -17.02 -6.43
N ASP A 166 9.02 -17.96 -5.49
CA ASP A 166 9.07 -17.64 -4.06
C ASP A 166 10.50 -17.19 -3.66
N ILE A 167 11.53 -17.86 -4.18
CA ILE A 167 12.92 -17.46 -3.99
C ILE A 167 13.17 -16.08 -4.61
N VAL A 168 12.67 -15.82 -5.82
CA VAL A 168 12.76 -14.50 -6.46
C VAL A 168 12.06 -13.44 -5.63
N ALA A 169 10.83 -13.72 -5.13
CA ALA A 169 10.11 -12.79 -4.27
C ALA A 169 10.88 -12.48 -2.98
N LEU A 170 11.50 -13.50 -2.37
CA LEU A 170 12.29 -13.34 -1.16
C LEU A 170 13.57 -12.52 -1.42
N VAL A 171 14.35 -12.90 -2.43
CA VAL A 171 15.64 -12.26 -2.71
C VAL A 171 15.43 -10.82 -3.19
N VAL A 172 14.63 -10.62 -4.23
CA VAL A 172 14.40 -9.28 -4.79
C VAL A 172 13.61 -8.41 -3.80
N GLY A 173 12.63 -8.97 -3.08
CA GLY A 173 11.90 -8.26 -2.02
C GLY A 173 12.83 -7.79 -0.91
N THR A 174 13.83 -8.60 -0.53
CA THR A 174 14.86 -8.21 0.45
C THR A 174 15.73 -7.08 -0.08
N PHE A 175 16.17 -7.15 -1.34
CA PHE A 175 16.93 -6.05 -1.97
C PHE A 175 16.12 -4.75 -2.00
N ILE A 176 14.86 -4.81 -2.39
CA ILE A 176 13.97 -3.64 -2.39
C ILE A 176 13.82 -3.08 -0.97
N TYR A 177 13.60 -3.94 0.03
CA TYR A 177 13.53 -3.55 1.44
C TYR A 177 14.79 -2.80 1.90
N LEU A 178 15.98 -3.34 1.59
CA LEU A 178 17.24 -2.69 1.93
C LEU A 178 17.41 -1.36 1.18
N ALA A 179 17.08 -1.30 -0.10
CA ALA A 179 17.12 -0.08 -0.89
C ALA A 179 16.16 0.98 -0.34
N LEU A 180 14.96 0.60 0.07
CA LEU A 180 14.01 1.51 0.70
C LEU A 180 14.54 2.05 2.04
N GLY A 181 15.15 1.22 2.87
CA GLY A 181 15.63 1.63 4.19
C GLY A 181 16.95 2.40 4.17
N TYR A 182 17.91 1.98 3.33
CA TYR A 182 19.23 2.60 3.27
C TYR A 182 19.34 3.79 2.31
N VAL A 183 18.50 3.83 1.26
CA VAL A 183 18.59 4.85 0.21
C VAL A 183 17.35 5.72 0.19
N PHE A 184 16.17 5.15 -0.04
CA PHE A 184 14.95 5.94 -0.23
C PHE A 184 14.58 6.77 1.01
N HIS A 185 14.54 6.15 2.19
CA HIS A 185 14.15 6.87 3.41
C HIS A 185 15.11 8.01 3.76
N PRO A 186 16.44 7.84 3.84
CA PRO A 186 17.30 8.96 4.16
C PRO A 186 17.34 10.03 3.06
N VAL A 187 17.30 9.65 1.77
CA VAL A 187 17.46 10.59 0.65
C VAL A 187 16.14 11.30 0.32
N VAL A 188 15.03 10.58 0.26
CA VAL A 188 13.73 11.11 -0.20
C VAL A 188 12.86 11.56 0.98
N VAL A 189 12.77 10.73 2.02
CA VAL A 189 11.94 11.01 3.19
C VAL A 189 12.71 11.88 4.23
N GLY A 190 14.05 11.85 4.21
CA GLY A 190 14.89 12.58 5.16
C GLY A 190 14.93 11.94 6.56
N VAL A 191 14.55 10.65 6.67
CA VAL A 191 14.54 9.90 7.94
C VAL A 191 15.36 8.62 7.78
N PRO A 192 16.53 8.48 8.43
CA PRO A 192 17.30 7.26 8.38
C PRO A 192 16.59 6.13 9.18
N VAL A 193 16.47 4.95 8.57
CA VAL A 193 15.78 3.80 9.16
C VAL A 193 16.72 2.94 10.00
N PHE A 194 17.93 2.67 9.51
CA PHE A 194 18.89 1.73 10.12
C PHE A 194 20.00 2.39 10.93
N VAL A 195 19.82 3.64 11.37
CA VAL A 195 20.80 4.32 12.21
C VAL A 195 20.59 3.96 13.68
N ARG A 196 21.68 3.74 14.39
CA ARG A 196 21.77 3.48 15.84
C ARG A 196 21.38 4.72 16.66
#